data_9214df57cc3564842c9c69999e961303
#
_entry.id   9214df57cc3564842c9c69999e961303
#
_cell.length_a   1.000
_cell.length_b   1.000
_cell.length_c   1.000
_cell.angle_alpha   90.00
_cell.angle_beta   90.00
_cell.angle_gamma   90.00
#
_symmetry.space_group_name_H-M   'P 1'
#
loop_
_entity.id
_entity.type
_entity.pdbx_description
1 polymer ?
#
loop_
_entity_poly.entity_id
_entity_poly.type
_entity_poly.pdbx_seq_one_letter_code
_entity_poly.pdbx_strand_id
1 'polypeptide(L)'
;MSLVFPHTFVPWFRAVAPYIHAYRGETFVIGMAGELIAAGKLNAFVQDLSILHAMGINIVLVHGFRPQVNEQLAAKGHASQYSHGVRITDAIALDCAQEAAGQLRFEIEAAFSQGLPNTPMANATVRVISGNFLTARPVGIVDGVDFQHSGLVRKVDASAIQRALDTGAVVLLSPFGFSPTGEAFNLTMEDVATSTAIALQADKLLFVSEVAGVREDQDDPESAIDTELALADAEKLLARLPEPTQPTDVAFYLRHCVRACQAGVERSHILPFAVDGALLQEVYTHDGIGTMVVDEKLESLREAGSDDVAGVIALIEPFERDGTLVKRDRTEIERDIELYTVIEHDGVIFGCAALYPYVEARTAEMAALTVSPAVQGQGDGDRILKRVEQRAKAMGLSSIFVLTTRTMHWFIKRGFAQVDPEWLPEERKRKYNWDRRSQVLVKKLF
;
A
#
# COMPACT_ATOMS: atom_id res chain seq x y z
N MET A 1 -35.30 -6.57 11.18
CA MET A 1 -34.07 -6.17 11.89
C MET A 1 -33.59 -4.88 11.26
N SER A 2 -33.62 -3.76 11.98
CA SER A 2 -32.97 -2.54 11.50
C SER A 2 -31.46 -2.76 11.57
N LEU A 3 -30.78 -2.67 10.43
CA LEU A 3 -29.31 -2.63 10.40
C LEU A 3 -28.85 -1.36 11.12
N VAL A 4 -28.43 -1.50 12.36
CA VAL A 4 -27.77 -0.41 13.11
C VAL A 4 -26.33 -0.36 12.60
N PHE A 5 -26.08 0.46 11.58
CA PHE A 5 -24.70 0.74 11.16
C PHE A 5 -23.99 1.46 12.33
N PRO A 6 -22.78 1.02 12.70
CA PRO A 6 -21.97 1.75 13.67
C PRO A 6 -21.85 3.20 13.23
N HIS A 7 -21.82 4.15 14.17
CA HIS A 7 -21.65 5.58 13.87
C HIS A 7 -20.37 5.88 13.09
N THR A 8 -19.43 4.95 13.05
CA THR A 8 -18.15 5.02 12.32
C THR A 8 -18.25 4.69 10.82
N PHE A 9 -19.35 4.05 10.35
CA PHE A 9 -19.46 3.62 8.94
C PHE A 9 -19.38 4.79 7.95
N VAL A 10 -20.16 5.84 8.17
CA VAL A 10 -20.19 6.96 7.20
C VAL A 10 -18.86 7.73 7.16
N PRO A 11 -18.23 8.09 8.28
CA PRO A 11 -16.88 8.66 8.27
C PRO A 11 -15.86 7.75 7.61
N TRP A 12 -15.87 6.46 7.94
CA TRP A 12 -14.96 5.48 7.34
C TRP A 12 -15.14 5.38 5.82
N PHE A 13 -16.37 5.24 5.33
CA PHE A 13 -16.65 5.14 3.91
C PHE A 13 -16.25 6.42 3.14
N ARG A 14 -16.40 7.59 3.78
CA ARG A 14 -15.91 8.85 3.21
C ARG A 14 -14.39 8.93 3.17
N ALA A 15 -13.69 8.36 4.14
CA ALA A 15 -12.24 8.30 4.15
C ALA A 15 -11.67 7.38 3.05
N VAL A 16 -12.43 6.36 2.64
CA VAL A 16 -12.07 5.44 1.54
C VAL A 16 -12.30 6.08 0.15
N ALA A 17 -13.19 7.08 0.04
CA ALA A 17 -13.57 7.66 -1.25
C ALA A 17 -12.38 8.18 -2.11
N PRO A 18 -11.35 8.83 -1.56
CA PRO A 18 -10.17 9.25 -2.35
C PRO A 18 -9.50 8.07 -3.05
N TYR A 19 -9.32 6.94 -2.36
CA TYR A 19 -8.71 5.73 -2.92
C TYR A 19 -9.58 5.11 -4.03
N ILE A 20 -10.92 5.11 -3.85
CA ILE A 20 -11.84 4.65 -4.90
C ILE A 20 -11.68 5.49 -6.17
N HIS A 21 -11.54 6.81 -6.03
CA HIS A 21 -11.33 7.70 -7.17
C HIS A 21 -9.95 7.50 -7.81
N ALA A 22 -8.90 7.34 -7.01
CA ALA A 22 -7.54 7.14 -7.48
C ALA A 22 -7.37 5.82 -8.25
N TYR A 23 -8.00 4.73 -7.76
CA TYR A 23 -7.79 3.40 -8.35
C TYR A 23 -8.83 2.99 -9.40
N ARG A 24 -9.78 3.84 -9.70
CA ARG A 24 -10.79 3.54 -10.70
C ARG A 24 -10.21 3.55 -12.10
N GLY A 25 -10.27 2.42 -12.77
CA GLY A 25 -9.71 2.21 -14.12
C GLY A 25 -8.28 1.67 -14.10
N GLU A 26 -7.62 1.66 -12.92
CA GLU A 26 -6.29 1.13 -12.74
C GLU A 26 -6.26 -0.39 -12.88
N THR A 27 -5.09 -0.94 -13.20
CA THR A 27 -4.89 -2.37 -13.40
C THR A 27 -4.08 -2.97 -12.26
N PHE A 28 -4.67 -3.92 -11.55
CA PHE A 28 -4.01 -4.67 -10.49
C PHE A 28 -3.73 -6.09 -10.93
N VAL A 29 -2.47 -6.52 -10.80
CA VAL A 29 -2.08 -7.92 -10.97
C VAL A 29 -1.93 -8.55 -9.58
N ILE A 30 -2.71 -9.58 -9.30
CA ILE A 30 -2.81 -10.20 -7.99
C ILE A 30 -2.36 -11.65 -8.08
N GLY A 31 -1.24 -11.95 -7.42
CA GLY A 31 -0.73 -13.31 -7.24
C GLY A 31 -1.35 -13.93 -5.99
N MET A 32 -2.21 -14.89 -6.15
CA MET A 32 -2.88 -15.63 -5.07
C MET A 32 -2.17 -16.96 -4.84
N ALA A 33 -1.56 -17.14 -3.68
CA ALA A 33 -0.88 -18.39 -3.36
C ALA A 33 -1.85 -19.59 -3.28
N GLY A 34 -1.42 -20.75 -3.72
CA GLY A 34 -2.22 -21.99 -3.66
C GLY A 34 -2.56 -22.41 -2.24
N GLU A 35 -1.77 -21.97 -1.27
CA GLU A 35 -1.94 -22.15 0.17
C GLU A 35 -3.22 -21.46 0.68
N LEU A 36 -3.62 -20.31 0.10
CA LEU A 36 -4.88 -19.63 0.40
C LEU A 36 -6.08 -20.54 0.06
N ILE A 37 -6.02 -21.23 -1.09
CA ILE A 37 -7.07 -22.15 -1.52
C ILE A 37 -7.09 -23.38 -0.61
N ALA A 38 -5.92 -23.97 -0.33
CA ALA A 38 -5.79 -25.11 0.58
C ALA A 38 -6.29 -24.80 1.99
N ALA A 39 -6.16 -23.55 2.46
CA ALA A 39 -6.71 -23.08 3.73
C ALA A 39 -8.23 -22.80 3.70
N GLY A 40 -8.92 -23.05 2.58
CA GLY A 40 -10.38 -22.84 2.45
C GLY A 40 -10.82 -21.38 2.38
N LYS A 41 -9.91 -20.45 2.08
CA LYS A 41 -10.19 -18.99 2.07
C LYS A 41 -10.60 -18.43 0.71
N LEU A 42 -10.68 -19.26 -0.34
CA LEU A 42 -10.99 -18.82 -1.71
C LEU A 42 -12.27 -17.99 -1.80
N ASN A 43 -13.36 -18.43 -1.15
CA ASN A 43 -14.65 -17.73 -1.26
C ASN A 43 -14.61 -16.32 -0.66
N ALA A 44 -13.99 -16.13 0.50
CA ALA A 44 -13.83 -14.81 1.12
C ALA A 44 -12.96 -13.91 0.22
N PHE A 45 -11.86 -14.44 -0.29
CA PHE A 45 -10.96 -13.69 -1.15
C PHE A 45 -11.61 -13.27 -2.48
N VAL A 46 -12.43 -14.13 -3.10
CA VAL A 46 -13.19 -13.79 -4.32
C VAL A 46 -14.23 -12.70 -4.03
N GLN A 47 -14.80 -12.65 -2.82
CA GLN A 47 -15.69 -11.56 -2.42
C GLN A 47 -14.93 -10.22 -2.38
N ASP A 48 -13.72 -10.20 -1.83
CA ASP A 48 -12.86 -9.00 -1.83
C ASP A 48 -12.51 -8.56 -3.25
N LEU A 49 -12.12 -9.49 -4.12
CA LEU A 49 -11.85 -9.21 -5.53
C LEU A 49 -13.10 -8.64 -6.25
N SER A 50 -14.27 -9.16 -5.94
CA SER A 50 -15.52 -8.70 -6.54
C SER A 50 -15.88 -7.28 -6.09
N ILE A 51 -15.53 -6.90 -4.85
CA ILE A 51 -15.66 -5.53 -4.36
C ILE A 51 -14.71 -4.61 -5.12
N LEU A 52 -13.44 -4.97 -5.25
CA LEU A 52 -12.47 -4.18 -6.04
C LEU A 52 -12.94 -3.99 -7.49
N HIS A 53 -13.38 -5.07 -8.12
CA HIS A 53 -13.91 -5.03 -9.48
C HIS A 53 -15.15 -4.13 -9.61
N ALA A 54 -16.08 -4.20 -8.63
CA ALA A 54 -17.26 -3.34 -8.61
C ALA A 54 -16.91 -1.85 -8.41
N MET A 55 -15.79 -1.54 -7.79
CA MET A 55 -15.26 -0.18 -7.66
C MET A 55 -14.51 0.31 -8.91
N GLY A 56 -14.41 -0.54 -9.94
CA GLY A 56 -13.88 -0.17 -11.26
C GLY A 56 -12.40 -0.49 -11.46
N ILE A 57 -11.81 -1.35 -10.63
CA ILE A 57 -10.42 -1.82 -10.80
C ILE A 57 -10.40 -2.97 -11.81
N ASN A 58 -9.45 -2.93 -12.75
CA ASN A 58 -9.18 -4.01 -13.68
C ASN A 58 -8.31 -5.07 -12.99
N ILE A 59 -8.76 -6.32 -12.97
CA ILE A 59 -8.09 -7.37 -12.19
C ILE A 59 -7.52 -8.45 -13.11
N VAL A 60 -6.22 -8.71 -12.96
CA VAL A 60 -5.57 -9.92 -13.46
C VAL A 60 -5.22 -10.79 -12.24
N LEU A 61 -5.88 -11.93 -12.11
CA LEU A 61 -5.64 -12.88 -11.03
C LEU A 61 -4.71 -14.00 -11.52
N VAL A 62 -3.60 -14.20 -10.82
CA VAL A 62 -2.68 -15.30 -11.06
C VAL A 62 -2.75 -16.24 -9.87
N HIS A 63 -3.23 -17.47 -10.06
CA HIS A 63 -3.31 -18.42 -8.96
C HIS A 63 -2.04 -19.26 -8.84
N GLY A 64 -1.67 -19.62 -7.59
CA GLY A 64 -0.70 -20.66 -7.31
C GLY A 64 -1.36 -22.03 -7.22
N PHE A 65 -0.54 -23.11 -7.20
CA PHE A 65 -1.02 -24.48 -7.04
C PHE A 65 -0.02 -25.41 -6.32
N ARG A 66 0.95 -24.86 -5.61
CA ARG A 66 2.01 -25.67 -4.97
C ARG A 66 1.49 -26.77 -4.03
N PRO A 67 0.58 -26.49 -3.08
CA PRO A 67 0.03 -27.51 -2.19
C PRO A 67 -0.70 -28.62 -2.96
N GLN A 68 -1.49 -28.25 -3.96
CA GLN A 68 -2.30 -29.19 -4.73
C GLN A 68 -1.41 -30.14 -5.55
N VAL A 69 -0.34 -29.60 -6.16
CA VAL A 69 0.66 -30.42 -6.86
C VAL A 69 1.42 -31.33 -5.88
N ASN A 70 1.77 -30.84 -4.68
CA ASN A 70 2.44 -31.64 -3.66
C ASN A 70 1.55 -32.79 -3.18
N GLU A 71 0.26 -32.55 -2.97
CA GLU A 71 -0.73 -33.55 -2.57
C GLU A 71 -0.86 -34.64 -3.65
N GLN A 72 -1.00 -34.25 -4.91
CA GLN A 72 -1.09 -35.22 -6.02
C GLN A 72 0.21 -36.03 -6.20
N LEU A 73 1.38 -35.40 -6.06
CA LEU A 73 2.66 -36.10 -6.09
C LEU A 73 2.76 -37.12 -4.96
N ALA A 74 2.39 -36.72 -3.73
CA ALA A 74 2.39 -37.63 -2.58
C ALA A 74 1.44 -38.82 -2.79
N ALA A 75 0.26 -38.56 -3.37
CA ALA A 75 -0.71 -39.63 -3.71
C ALA A 75 -0.15 -40.63 -4.77
N LYS A 76 0.72 -40.15 -5.65
CA LYS A 76 1.45 -40.97 -6.66
C LYS A 76 2.77 -41.55 -6.11
N GLY A 77 3.08 -41.35 -4.80
CA GLY A 77 4.29 -41.85 -4.14
C GLY A 77 5.56 -41.09 -4.52
N HIS A 78 5.43 -39.87 -5.05
CA HIS A 78 6.54 -38.98 -5.44
C HIS A 78 6.71 -37.85 -4.45
N ALA A 79 7.97 -37.43 -4.21
CA ALA A 79 8.30 -36.25 -3.42
C ALA A 79 8.64 -35.05 -4.32
N SER A 80 8.16 -33.89 -3.95
CA SER A 80 8.57 -32.63 -4.62
C SER A 80 10.03 -32.32 -4.32
N GLN A 81 10.75 -31.90 -5.34
CA GLN A 81 12.14 -31.43 -5.25
C GLN A 81 12.20 -29.95 -5.63
N TYR A 82 12.97 -29.18 -4.87
CA TYR A 82 13.16 -27.73 -5.09
C TYR A 82 14.65 -27.39 -5.15
N SER A 83 14.97 -26.40 -5.96
CA SER A 83 16.27 -25.75 -5.97
C SER A 83 16.05 -24.24 -6.22
N HIS A 84 16.74 -23.39 -5.48
CA HIS A 84 16.58 -21.91 -5.57
C HIS A 84 15.12 -21.44 -5.43
N GLY A 85 14.31 -22.11 -4.60
CA GLY A 85 12.90 -21.82 -4.43
C GLY A 85 11.98 -22.25 -5.59
N VAL A 86 12.54 -22.84 -6.66
CA VAL A 86 11.80 -23.33 -7.83
C VAL A 86 11.71 -24.85 -7.81
N ARG A 87 10.52 -25.40 -8.12
CA ARG A 87 10.32 -26.86 -8.22
C ARG A 87 11.14 -27.41 -9.40
N ILE A 88 11.80 -28.54 -9.22
CA ILE A 88 12.30 -29.37 -10.32
C ILE A 88 11.12 -30.18 -10.83
N THR A 89 10.71 -29.96 -12.07
CA THR A 89 9.49 -30.54 -12.64
C THR A 89 9.83 -31.66 -13.59
N ASP A 90 9.81 -32.91 -13.12
CA ASP A 90 9.87 -34.06 -13.99
C ASP A 90 8.52 -34.31 -14.70
N ALA A 91 8.44 -35.36 -15.52
CA ALA A 91 7.22 -35.65 -16.28
C ALA A 91 6.00 -35.90 -15.39
N ILE A 92 6.18 -36.56 -14.23
CA ILE A 92 5.07 -36.83 -13.28
C ILE A 92 4.63 -35.53 -12.61
N ALA A 93 5.58 -34.68 -12.21
CA ALA A 93 5.29 -33.38 -11.63
C ALA A 93 4.61 -32.42 -12.63
N LEU A 94 4.95 -32.53 -13.92
CA LEU A 94 4.31 -31.76 -15.00
C LEU A 94 2.83 -32.17 -15.15
N ASP A 95 2.54 -33.48 -15.16
CA ASP A 95 1.17 -33.99 -15.23
C ASP A 95 0.35 -33.52 -14.03
N CYS A 96 0.89 -33.63 -12.81
CA CYS A 96 0.25 -33.11 -11.61
C CYS A 96 0.01 -31.59 -11.66
N ALA A 97 0.96 -30.82 -12.20
CA ALA A 97 0.81 -29.38 -12.35
C ALA A 97 -0.31 -29.02 -13.34
N GLN A 98 -0.41 -29.77 -14.44
CA GLN A 98 -1.47 -29.57 -15.44
C GLN A 98 -2.86 -29.93 -14.89
N GLU A 99 -2.98 -31.04 -14.18
CA GLU A 99 -4.20 -31.47 -13.51
C GLU A 99 -4.64 -30.44 -12.46
N ALA A 100 -3.72 -29.99 -11.57
CA ALA A 100 -3.99 -28.98 -10.56
C ALA A 100 -4.40 -27.64 -11.17
N ALA A 101 -3.74 -27.17 -12.22
CA ALA A 101 -4.08 -25.94 -12.92
C ALA A 101 -5.52 -26.00 -13.49
N GLY A 102 -5.90 -27.12 -14.09
CA GLY A 102 -7.24 -27.32 -14.63
C GLY A 102 -8.31 -27.32 -13.54
N GLN A 103 -8.08 -28.05 -12.45
CA GLN A 103 -9.00 -28.14 -11.33
C GLN A 103 -9.20 -26.77 -10.67
N LEU A 104 -8.13 -26.11 -10.28
CA LEU A 104 -8.19 -24.81 -9.59
C LEU A 104 -8.83 -23.72 -10.44
N ARG A 105 -8.58 -23.74 -11.74
CA ARG A 105 -9.27 -22.82 -12.66
C ARG A 105 -10.78 -22.94 -12.53
N PHE A 106 -11.34 -24.16 -12.55
CA PHE A 106 -12.78 -24.36 -12.42
C PHE A 106 -13.30 -24.02 -11.02
N GLU A 107 -12.52 -24.26 -9.97
CA GLU A 107 -12.88 -23.88 -8.60
C GLU A 107 -12.96 -22.35 -8.47
N ILE A 108 -12.01 -21.62 -9.05
CA ILE A 108 -12.01 -20.15 -9.04
C ILE A 108 -13.18 -19.59 -9.89
N GLU A 109 -13.41 -20.13 -11.09
CA GLU A 109 -14.54 -19.74 -11.94
C GLU A 109 -15.87 -20.01 -11.20
N ALA A 110 -16.01 -21.13 -10.49
CA ALA A 110 -17.18 -21.44 -9.68
C ALA A 110 -17.37 -20.46 -8.52
N ALA A 111 -16.29 -20.06 -7.85
CA ALA A 111 -16.35 -19.07 -6.78
C ALA A 111 -16.84 -17.70 -7.27
N PHE A 112 -16.36 -17.23 -8.44
CA PHE A 112 -16.86 -16.00 -9.08
C PHE A 112 -18.30 -16.12 -9.62
N SER A 113 -18.77 -17.34 -9.87
CA SER A 113 -20.14 -17.59 -10.35
C SER A 113 -21.19 -17.62 -9.24
N GLN A 114 -20.77 -17.52 -7.96
CA GLN A 114 -21.70 -17.49 -6.84
C GLN A 114 -22.44 -16.15 -6.83
N GLY A 115 -23.76 -16.19 -6.67
CA GLY A 115 -24.64 -15.01 -6.62
C GLY A 115 -25.58 -15.07 -5.41
N LEU A 116 -25.11 -15.62 -4.27
CA LEU A 116 -25.93 -15.85 -3.10
C LEU A 116 -26.44 -14.53 -2.50
N PRO A 117 -27.75 -14.44 -2.19
CA PRO A 117 -28.31 -13.27 -1.50
C PRO A 117 -27.60 -13.03 -0.15
N ASN A 118 -27.49 -11.76 0.25
CA ASN A 118 -26.82 -11.31 1.48
C ASN A 118 -25.32 -11.59 1.54
N THR A 119 -24.65 -11.76 0.42
CA THR A 119 -23.21 -11.80 0.29
C THR A 119 -22.73 -10.65 -0.60
N PRO A 120 -21.43 -10.26 -0.57
CA PRO A 120 -20.87 -9.31 -1.53
C PRO A 120 -21.06 -9.70 -3.00
N MET A 121 -21.32 -10.98 -3.26
CA MET A 121 -21.59 -11.51 -4.61
C MET A 121 -23.04 -11.33 -5.08
N ALA A 122 -23.93 -10.86 -4.21
CA ALA A 122 -25.33 -10.65 -4.59
C ALA A 122 -25.41 -9.62 -5.74
N ASN A 123 -26.04 -10.03 -6.85
CA ASN A 123 -26.12 -9.26 -8.11
C ASN A 123 -24.76 -8.98 -8.80
N ALA A 124 -23.69 -9.61 -8.37
CA ALA A 124 -22.42 -9.53 -9.08
C ALA A 124 -22.50 -10.35 -10.38
N THR A 125 -22.00 -9.78 -11.48
CA THR A 125 -21.93 -10.43 -12.80
C THR A 125 -20.50 -10.41 -13.29
N VAL A 126 -19.58 -10.92 -12.46
CA VAL A 126 -18.16 -10.97 -12.79
C VAL A 126 -17.90 -12.12 -13.76
N ARG A 127 -17.35 -11.82 -14.91
CA ARG A 127 -16.90 -12.83 -15.88
C ARG A 127 -15.42 -13.09 -15.70
N VAL A 128 -15.02 -14.36 -15.78
CA VAL A 128 -13.63 -14.77 -15.72
C VAL A 128 -13.22 -15.24 -17.11
N ILE A 129 -12.10 -14.72 -17.62
CA ILE A 129 -11.51 -15.12 -18.91
C ILE A 129 -10.12 -15.68 -18.64
N SER A 130 -9.87 -16.89 -19.12
CA SER A 130 -8.53 -17.48 -19.12
C SER A 130 -8.15 -17.99 -20.51
N GLY A 131 -6.87 -18.13 -20.78
CA GLY A 131 -6.40 -18.57 -22.09
C GLY A 131 -4.85 -18.67 -22.17
N ASN A 132 -4.34 -18.87 -23.37
CA ASN A 132 -2.91 -19.02 -23.64
C ASN A 132 -2.21 -17.67 -23.82
N PHE A 133 -2.34 -16.80 -22.83
CA PHE A 133 -1.74 -15.45 -22.84
C PHE A 133 -0.21 -15.47 -22.60
N LEU A 134 0.36 -16.62 -22.17
CA LEU A 134 1.75 -16.76 -21.79
C LEU A 134 2.50 -17.64 -22.76
N THR A 135 3.68 -17.19 -23.18
CA THR A 135 4.69 -18.05 -23.82
C THR A 135 5.78 -18.36 -22.81
N ALA A 136 6.11 -19.64 -22.65
CA ALA A 136 7.12 -20.12 -21.72
C ALA A 136 8.45 -20.43 -22.44
N ARG A 137 9.52 -20.50 -21.64
CA ARG A 137 10.82 -21.07 -21.98
C ARG A 137 11.34 -21.92 -20.83
N PRO A 138 12.16 -22.96 -21.08
CA PRO A 138 12.74 -23.74 -19.98
C PRO A 138 13.65 -22.89 -19.08
N VAL A 139 13.73 -23.24 -17.79
CA VAL A 139 14.79 -22.77 -16.89
C VAL A 139 16.13 -23.30 -17.37
N GLY A 140 16.17 -24.56 -17.77
CA GLY A 140 17.40 -25.25 -18.22
C GLY A 140 18.20 -25.79 -17.03
N ILE A 141 19.53 -25.77 -17.18
CA ILE A 141 20.47 -26.23 -16.15
C ILE A 141 21.06 -25.01 -15.46
N VAL A 142 20.87 -24.94 -14.16
CA VAL A 142 21.41 -23.86 -13.29
C VAL A 142 22.18 -24.50 -12.14
N ASP A 143 23.43 -24.09 -11.93
CA ASP A 143 24.35 -24.62 -10.90
C ASP A 143 24.44 -26.16 -10.91
N GLY A 144 24.40 -26.75 -12.10
CA GLY A 144 24.49 -28.21 -12.32
C GLY A 144 23.17 -28.96 -12.05
N VAL A 145 22.09 -28.27 -11.72
CA VAL A 145 20.74 -28.84 -11.53
C VAL A 145 19.92 -28.67 -12.81
N ASP A 146 19.45 -29.77 -13.40
CA ASP A 146 18.50 -29.73 -14.51
C ASP A 146 17.08 -29.57 -14.00
N PHE A 147 16.45 -28.44 -14.36
CA PHE A 147 15.08 -28.11 -13.95
C PHE A 147 14.00 -28.77 -14.83
N GLN A 148 14.40 -29.49 -15.88
CA GLN A 148 13.51 -30.25 -16.76
C GLN A 148 12.36 -29.40 -17.34
N HIS A 149 11.11 -29.72 -16.98
CA HIS A 149 9.91 -28.98 -17.41
C HIS A 149 9.56 -27.76 -16.56
N SER A 150 10.44 -27.32 -15.69
CA SER A 150 10.25 -26.02 -15.04
C SER A 150 10.60 -24.92 -16.01
N GLY A 151 9.75 -23.91 -16.07
CA GLY A 151 9.85 -22.82 -17.02
C GLY A 151 9.88 -21.44 -16.39
N LEU A 152 10.20 -20.48 -17.24
CA LEU A 152 10.10 -19.04 -16.98
C LEU A 152 9.20 -18.42 -18.04
N VAL A 153 8.57 -17.31 -17.72
CA VAL A 153 7.81 -16.53 -18.68
C VAL A 153 8.77 -15.93 -19.70
N ARG A 154 8.55 -16.24 -20.98
CA ARG A 154 9.29 -15.67 -22.10
C ARG A 154 8.61 -14.41 -22.64
N LYS A 155 7.27 -14.45 -22.74
CA LYS A 155 6.46 -13.36 -23.27
C LYS A 155 5.04 -13.44 -22.69
N VAL A 156 4.48 -12.28 -22.42
CA VAL A 156 3.06 -12.08 -22.10
C VAL A 156 2.40 -11.39 -23.27
N ASP A 157 1.22 -11.85 -23.69
CA ASP A 157 0.39 -11.15 -24.68
C ASP A 157 -0.46 -10.09 -23.98
N ALA A 158 0.20 -8.98 -23.61
CA ALA A 158 -0.44 -7.86 -22.91
C ALA A 158 -1.64 -7.31 -23.68
N SER A 159 -1.56 -7.27 -25.02
CA SER A 159 -2.65 -6.74 -25.85
C SER A 159 -3.89 -7.63 -25.81
N ALA A 160 -3.73 -8.95 -25.72
CA ALA A 160 -4.86 -9.87 -25.57
C ALA A 160 -5.47 -9.79 -24.17
N ILE A 161 -4.64 -9.66 -23.12
CA ILE A 161 -5.09 -9.45 -21.75
C ILE A 161 -5.87 -8.13 -21.65
N GLN A 162 -5.33 -7.04 -22.19
CA GLN A 162 -6.00 -5.73 -22.16
C GLN A 162 -7.39 -5.78 -22.83
N ARG A 163 -7.50 -6.39 -24.01
CA ARG A 163 -8.80 -6.57 -24.67
C ARG A 163 -9.80 -7.36 -23.82
N ALA A 164 -9.34 -8.33 -23.04
CA ALA A 164 -10.22 -9.05 -22.11
C ALA A 164 -10.67 -8.17 -20.94
N LEU A 165 -9.76 -7.38 -20.35
CA LEU A 165 -10.06 -6.40 -19.30
C LEU A 165 -11.04 -5.33 -19.79
N ASP A 166 -10.90 -4.84 -21.02
CA ASP A 166 -11.79 -3.83 -21.63
C ASP A 166 -13.24 -4.30 -21.74
N THR A 167 -13.49 -5.62 -21.70
CA THR A 167 -14.86 -6.18 -21.63
C THR A 167 -15.45 -6.17 -20.21
N GLY A 168 -14.71 -5.70 -19.21
CA GLY A 168 -15.08 -5.77 -17.80
C GLY A 168 -14.93 -7.18 -17.20
N ALA A 169 -14.07 -8.02 -17.76
CA ALA A 169 -13.78 -9.35 -17.22
C ALA A 169 -12.57 -9.35 -16.29
N VAL A 170 -12.55 -10.24 -15.32
CA VAL A 170 -11.34 -10.63 -14.59
C VAL A 170 -10.55 -11.60 -15.45
N VAL A 171 -9.27 -11.33 -15.68
CA VAL A 171 -8.38 -12.25 -16.40
C VAL A 171 -7.73 -13.20 -15.41
N LEU A 172 -7.89 -14.51 -15.63
CA LEU A 172 -7.33 -15.56 -14.78
C LEU A 172 -6.16 -16.24 -15.49
N LEU A 173 -4.99 -16.20 -14.87
CA LEU A 173 -3.77 -16.85 -15.34
C LEU A 173 -3.36 -18.00 -14.42
N SER A 174 -3.03 -19.14 -15.01
CA SER A 174 -2.41 -20.26 -14.31
C SER A 174 -0.89 -20.17 -14.44
N PRO A 175 -0.10 -20.63 -13.44
CA PRO A 175 1.36 -20.71 -13.57
C PRO A 175 1.76 -21.91 -14.43
N PHE A 176 1.25 -21.93 -15.65
CA PHE A 176 1.44 -22.97 -16.65
C PHE A 176 1.50 -22.33 -18.05
N GLY A 177 2.45 -22.70 -18.87
CA GLY A 177 2.62 -22.09 -20.17
C GLY A 177 3.22 -23.05 -21.20
N PHE A 178 3.20 -22.60 -22.45
CA PHE A 178 3.70 -23.38 -23.58
C PHE A 178 4.83 -22.66 -24.30
N SER A 179 5.83 -23.42 -24.77
CA SER A 179 6.81 -22.87 -25.69
C SER A 179 6.19 -22.62 -27.08
N PRO A 180 6.87 -21.91 -27.98
CA PRO A 180 6.42 -21.76 -29.37
C PRO A 180 6.28 -23.08 -30.12
N THR A 181 6.93 -24.15 -29.64
CA THR A 181 6.84 -25.51 -30.22
C THR A 181 5.69 -26.34 -29.56
N GLY A 182 4.95 -25.77 -28.63
CA GLY A 182 3.83 -26.44 -27.94
C GLY A 182 4.24 -27.29 -26.74
N GLU A 183 5.51 -27.25 -26.31
CA GLU A 183 5.98 -27.94 -25.12
C GLU A 183 5.47 -27.23 -23.84
N ALA A 184 4.97 -28.00 -22.91
CA ALA A 184 4.40 -27.51 -21.66
C ALA A 184 5.46 -27.28 -20.59
N PHE A 185 5.29 -26.21 -19.80
CA PHE A 185 6.15 -25.85 -18.68
C PHE A 185 5.35 -25.46 -17.46
N ASN A 186 5.79 -25.96 -16.31
CA ASN A 186 5.36 -25.52 -15.00
C ASN A 186 6.12 -24.22 -14.65
N LEU A 187 5.37 -23.13 -14.43
CA LEU A 187 5.89 -21.82 -14.06
C LEU A 187 5.68 -21.56 -12.57
N THR A 188 6.27 -20.52 -12.02
CA THR A 188 5.92 -20.03 -10.69
C THR A 188 4.85 -18.94 -10.79
N MET A 189 3.92 -18.93 -9.86
CA MET A 189 2.88 -17.88 -9.77
C MET A 189 3.51 -16.49 -9.69
N GLU A 190 4.61 -16.38 -8.96
CA GLU A 190 5.33 -15.14 -8.73
C GLU A 190 5.98 -14.61 -10.04
N ASP A 191 6.59 -15.48 -10.84
CA ASP A 191 7.16 -15.07 -12.14
C ASP A 191 6.06 -14.68 -13.13
N VAL A 192 4.95 -15.43 -13.15
CA VAL A 192 3.79 -15.11 -14.01
C VAL A 192 3.18 -13.76 -13.62
N ALA A 193 2.93 -13.54 -12.32
CA ALA A 193 2.34 -12.29 -11.83
C ALA A 193 3.26 -11.10 -12.13
N THR A 194 4.55 -11.22 -11.80
CA THR A 194 5.55 -10.15 -12.03
C THR A 194 5.69 -9.85 -13.51
N SER A 195 5.86 -10.87 -14.34
CA SER A 195 6.03 -10.68 -15.79
C SER A 195 4.78 -10.10 -16.45
N THR A 196 3.60 -10.43 -15.92
CA THR A 196 2.32 -9.87 -16.38
C THR A 196 2.17 -8.41 -15.95
N ALA A 197 2.49 -8.08 -14.69
CA ALA A 197 2.46 -6.71 -14.20
C ALA A 197 3.40 -5.80 -15.01
N ILE A 198 4.61 -6.25 -15.28
CA ILE A 198 5.58 -5.52 -16.11
C ILE A 198 5.05 -5.33 -17.54
N ALA A 199 4.53 -6.38 -18.15
CA ALA A 199 4.06 -6.32 -19.54
C ALA A 199 2.83 -5.41 -19.73
N LEU A 200 1.97 -5.31 -18.70
CA LEU A 200 0.80 -4.44 -18.68
C LEU A 200 1.12 -3.03 -18.20
N GLN A 201 2.31 -2.79 -17.63
CA GLN A 201 2.62 -1.59 -16.84
C GLN A 201 1.53 -1.35 -15.79
N ALA A 202 1.26 -2.40 -15.02
CA ALA A 202 0.21 -2.40 -14.02
C ALA A 202 0.53 -1.41 -12.90
N ASP A 203 -0.51 -0.80 -12.33
CA ASP A 203 -0.38 0.17 -11.24
C ASP A 203 0.03 -0.53 -9.93
N LYS A 204 -0.47 -1.74 -9.72
CA LYS A 204 -0.10 -2.55 -8.55
C LYS A 204 0.16 -4.01 -8.90
N LEU A 205 1.21 -4.57 -8.27
CA LEU A 205 1.42 -6.01 -8.14
C LEU A 205 1.22 -6.41 -6.68
N LEU A 206 0.29 -7.33 -6.39
CA LEU A 206 0.01 -7.75 -5.03
C LEU A 206 0.19 -9.26 -4.90
N PHE A 207 1.07 -9.70 -4.00
CA PHE A 207 1.20 -11.11 -3.64
C PHE A 207 0.44 -11.39 -2.35
N VAL A 208 -0.57 -12.24 -2.41
CA VAL A 208 -1.37 -12.67 -1.26
C VAL A 208 -0.95 -14.09 -0.89
N SER A 209 -0.19 -14.21 0.20
CA SER A 209 0.54 -15.43 0.56
C SER A 209 0.54 -15.70 2.08
N GLU A 210 1.28 -16.71 2.53
CA GLU A 210 1.51 -16.96 3.97
C GLU A 210 2.46 -15.93 4.59
N VAL A 211 3.28 -15.26 3.77
CA VAL A 211 4.25 -14.26 4.24
C VAL A 211 3.50 -13.01 4.69
N ALA A 212 3.71 -12.63 5.94
CA ALA A 212 3.03 -11.46 6.51
C ALA A 212 3.53 -10.12 5.94
N GLY A 213 4.74 -10.11 5.40
CA GLY A 213 5.47 -8.96 4.92
C GLY A 213 6.94 -9.04 5.31
N VAL A 214 7.66 -7.98 5.07
CA VAL A 214 9.07 -7.81 5.47
C VAL A 214 9.11 -7.24 6.88
N ARG A 215 9.90 -7.83 7.76
CA ARG A 215 10.05 -7.34 9.14
C ARG A 215 11.08 -6.22 9.21
N GLU A 216 10.91 -5.28 10.14
CA GLU A 216 11.91 -4.24 10.42
C GLU A 216 13.23 -4.85 10.90
N ASP A 217 13.16 -5.88 11.77
CA ASP A 217 14.28 -6.72 12.18
C ASP A 217 14.03 -8.16 11.70
N GLN A 218 14.84 -8.63 10.76
CA GLN A 218 14.71 -9.96 10.17
C GLN A 218 15.07 -11.09 11.14
N ASP A 219 15.85 -10.79 12.17
CA ASP A 219 16.30 -11.76 13.18
C ASP A 219 15.29 -11.87 14.35
N ASP A 220 14.37 -10.91 14.49
CA ASP A 220 13.30 -10.93 15.51
C ASP A 220 11.93 -11.30 14.91
N PRO A 221 11.41 -12.52 15.18
CA PRO A 221 10.10 -12.94 14.71
C PRO A 221 8.92 -12.13 15.23
N GLU A 222 9.11 -11.34 16.29
CA GLU A 222 8.06 -10.49 16.89
C GLU A 222 8.19 -9.02 16.47
N SER A 223 9.23 -8.68 15.66
CA SER A 223 9.38 -7.30 15.18
C SER A 223 8.21 -6.90 14.27
N ALA A 224 7.91 -5.61 14.23
CA ALA A 224 6.88 -5.04 13.37
C ALA A 224 7.14 -5.33 11.88
N ILE A 225 6.10 -5.32 11.08
CA ILE A 225 6.21 -5.35 9.63
C ILE A 225 6.56 -3.94 9.14
N ASP A 226 7.56 -3.84 8.28
CA ASP A 226 7.87 -2.61 7.56
C ASP A 226 6.81 -2.43 6.46
N THR A 227 5.93 -1.47 6.64
CA THR A 227 4.78 -1.29 5.76
C THR A 227 5.15 -0.60 4.45
N GLU A 228 6.28 0.14 4.41
CA GLU A 228 6.71 0.87 3.22
C GLU A 228 8.24 0.82 3.04
N LEU A 229 8.71 0.07 2.06
CA LEU A 229 10.10 -0.03 1.65
C LEU A 229 10.35 0.76 0.37
N ALA A 230 11.26 1.74 0.42
CA ALA A 230 11.80 2.31 -0.80
C ALA A 230 12.58 1.24 -1.58
N LEU A 231 12.51 1.27 -2.91
CA LEU A 231 13.16 0.29 -3.79
C LEU A 231 14.65 0.13 -3.47
N ALA A 232 15.36 1.23 -3.24
CA ALA A 232 16.78 1.19 -2.89
C ALA A 232 17.05 0.49 -1.53
N ASP A 233 16.13 0.55 -0.57
CA ASP A 233 16.27 -0.12 0.71
C ASP A 233 15.86 -1.59 0.60
N ALA A 234 14.84 -1.90 -0.22
CA ALA A 234 14.47 -3.27 -0.57
C ALA A 234 15.61 -4.02 -1.26
N GLU A 235 16.34 -3.38 -2.18
CA GLU A 235 17.52 -3.94 -2.84
C GLU A 235 18.65 -4.23 -1.85
N LYS A 236 18.94 -3.30 -0.94
CA LYS A 236 19.96 -3.49 0.11
C LYS A 236 19.58 -4.64 1.05
N LEU A 237 18.32 -4.73 1.41
CA LEU A 237 17.80 -5.81 2.24
C LEU A 237 17.94 -7.15 1.51
N LEU A 238 17.48 -7.21 0.27
CA LEU A 238 17.55 -8.43 -0.56
C LEU A 238 18.99 -8.95 -0.70
N ALA A 239 19.96 -8.04 -0.82
CA ALA A 239 21.39 -8.41 -0.87
C ALA A 239 21.94 -9.00 0.45
N ARG A 240 21.25 -8.82 1.56
CA ARG A 240 21.65 -9.35 2.89
C ARG A 240 20.89 -10.64 3.25
N LEU A 241 19.70 -10.82 2.70
CA LEU A 241 18.90 -12.02 2.95
C LEU A 241 19.58 -13.25 2.33
N PRO A 242 19.45 -14.42 2.95
CA PRO A 242 19.92 -15.66 2.35
C PRO A 242 19.21 -15.95 1.05
N GLU A 243 19.89 -16.66 0.14
CA GLU A 243 19.23 -17.16 -1.07
C GLU A 243 18.03 -18.03 -0.70
N PRO A 244 16.85 -17.81 -1.33
CA PRO A 244 15.65 -18.53 -0.98
C PRO A 244 15.82 -20.03 -1.32
N THR A 245 15.58 -20.86 -0.33
CA THR A 245 15.57 -22.32 -0.47
C THR A 245 14.18 -22.84 -0.73
N GLN A 246 13.17 -22.15 -0.16
CA GLN A 246 11.76 -22.47 -0.29
C GLN A 246 11.01 -21.31 -1.00
N PRO A 247 9.98 -21.63 -1.76
CA PRO A 247 9.16 -20.62 -2.42
C PRO A 247 8.30 -19.78 -1.46
N THR A 248 8.28 -20.12 -0.17
CA THR A 248 7.61 -19.37 0.90
C THR A 248 8.54 -18.40 1.62
N ASP A 249 9.81 -18.36 1.27
CA ASP A 249 10.77 -17.43 1.89
C ASP A 249 10.45 -15.98 1.48
N VAL A 250 10.52 -15.04 2.43
CA VAL A 250 10.25 -13.62 2.16
C VAL A 250 11.15 -13.06 1.07
N ALA A 251 12.41 -13.50 1.01
CA ALA A 251 13.35 -13.10 -0.04
C ALA A 251 12.88 -13.46 -1.45
N PHE A 252 12.10 -14.54 -1.59
CA PHE A 252 11.54 -14.94 -2.88
C PHE A 252 10.51 -13.91 -3.37
N TYR A 253 9.56 -13.52 -2.53
CA TYR A 253 8.56 -12.50 -2.86
C TYR A 253 9.18 -11.12 -3.04
N LEU A 254 10.09 -10.74 -2.14
CA LEU A 254 10.76 -9.44 -2.19
C LEU A 254 11.56 -9.26 -3.50
N ARG A 255 12.24 -10.32 -3.99
CA ARG A 255 12.93 -10.32 -5.30
C ARG A 255 11.98 -9.99 -6.45
N HIS A 256 10.78 -10.55 -6.43
CA HIS A 256 9.76 -10.31 -7.44
C HIS A 256 9.18 -8.88 -7.34
N CYS A 257 8.96 -8.36 -6.14
CA CYS A 257 8.54 -6.98 -5.92
C CYS A 257 9.59 -5.98 -6.45
N VAL A 258 10.86 -6.16 -6.07
CA VAL A 258 11.98 -5.33 -6.56
C VAL A 258 12.05 -5.36 -8.09
N ARG A 259 12.00 -6.55 -8.70
CA ARG A 259 12.02 -6.69 -10.17
C ARG A 259 10.86 -5.96 -10.85
N ALA A 260 9.66 -5.99 -10.26
CA ALA A 260 8.50 -5.30 -10.82
C ALA A 260 8.66 -3.78 -10.76
N CYS A 261 9.06 -3.23 -9.60
CA CYS A 261 9.26 -1.80 -9.43
C CYS A 261 10.41 -1.27 -10.29
N GLN A 262 11.54 -2.00 -10.41
CA GLN A 262 12.63 -1.66 -11.34
C GLN A 262 12.17 -1.58 -12.80
N ALA A 263 11.13 -2.33 -13.15
CA ALA A 263 10.58 -2.35 -14.51
C ALA A 263 9.39 -1.41 -14.73
N GLY A 264 9.09 -0.53 -13.76
CA GLY A 264 8.11 0.54 -13.89
C GLY A 264 6.70 0.22 -13.34
N VAL A 265 6.52 -0.88 -12.61
CA VAL A 265 5.31 -1.10 -11.81
C VAL A 265 5.38 -0.15 -10.62
N GLU A 266 4.35 0.70 -10.43
CA GLU A 266 4.41 1.75 -9.43
C GLU A 266 4.58 1.22 -8.01
N ARG A 267 3.83 0.17 -7.66
CA ARG A 267 3.80 -0.41 -6.30
C ARG A 267 3.71 -1.93 -6.36
N SER A 268 4.49 -2.58 -5.50
CA SER A 268 4.42 -4.03 -5.35
C SER A 268 4.25 -4.38 -3.87
N HIS A 269 3.33 -5.31 -3.56
CA HIS A 269 2.91 -5.59 -2.19
C HIS A 269 3.08 -7.07 -1.84
N ILE A 270 3.39 -7.35 -0.57
CA ILE A 270 3.40 -8.69 0.03
C ILE A 270 2.37 -8.67 1.15
N LEU A 271 1.31 -9.48 1.05
CA LEU A 271 0.14 -9.47 1.94
C LEU A 271 -0.12 -10.83 2.57
N PRO A 272 -0.48 -10.88 3.86
CA PRO A 272 -0.88 -12.12 4.51
C PRO A 272 -2.31 -12.51 4.16
N PHE A 273 -2.54 -13.71 3.63
CA PHE A 273 -3.92 -14.23 3.53
C PHE A 273 -4.49 -14.69 4.88
N ALA A 274 -3.65 -14.79 5.92
CA ALA A 274 -4.09 -15.16 7.26
C ALA A 274 -5.14 -14.17 7.81
N VAL A 275 -4.99 -12.89 7.50
CA VAL A 275 -5.90 -11.81 7.90
C VAL A 275 -7.06 -11.73 6.91
N ASP A 276 -8.28 -11.76 7.43
CA ASP A 276 -9.50 -11.60 6.62
C ASP A 276 -9.62 -10.16 6.13
N GLY A 277 -9.92 -9.98 4.84
CA GLY A 277 -9.98 -8.65 4.22
C GLY A 277 -8.63 -7.94 4.06
N ALA A 278 -7.50 -8.65 4.18
CA ALA A 278 -6.15 -8.06 4.03
C ALA A 278 -6.00 -7.27 2.73
N LEU A 279 -6.54 -7.79 1.63
CA LEU A 279 -6.50 -7.12 0.33
C LEU A 279 -7.23 -5.77 0.35
N LEU A 280 -8.41 -5.69 0.96
CA LEU A 280 -9.18 -4.46 1.06
C LEU A 280 -8.51 -3.46 2.03
N GLN A 281 -7.95 -3.95 3.12
CA GLN A 281 -7.22 -3.12 4.08
C GLN A 281 -5.99 -2.49 3.41
N GLU A 282 -5.21 -3.26 2.68
CA GLU A 282 -4.03 -2.74 1.97
C GLU A 282 -4.38 -1.70 0.93
N VAL A 283 -5.46 -1.90 0.18
CA VAL A 283 -5.83 -1.00 -0.92
C VAL A 283 -6.51 0.28 -0.42
N TYR A 284 -7.28 0.20 0.68
CA TYR A 284 -8.17 1.29 1.10
C TYR A 284 -7.85 1.89 2.47
N THR A 285 -6.72 1.57 3.06
CA THR A 285 -6.25 2.24 4.28
C THR A 285 -4.84 2.80 4.11
N HIS A 286 -4.52 3.80 4.89
CA HIS A 286 -3.21 4.45 4.85
C HIS A 286 -2.07 3.52 5.31
N ASP A 287 -2.29 2.82 6.43
CA ASP A 287 -1.22 2.05 7.07
C ASP A 287 -0.99 0.70 6.40
N GLY A 288 -1.95 0.25 5.55
CA GLY A 288 -1.88 -1.07 4.94
C GLY A 288 -1.88 -2.21 5.97
N ILE A 289 -1.44 -3.38 5.57
CA ILE A 289 -1.33 -4.56 6.45
C ILE A 289 -0.10 -5.40 6.15
N GLY A 290 0.48 -5.24 4.97
CA GLY A 290 1.63 -5.95 4.49
C GLY A 290 2.85 -5.05 4.32
N THR A 291 3.69 -5.40 3.38
CA THR A 291 4.81 -4.57 2.94
C THR A 291 4.61 -4.11 1.52
N MET A 292 4.65 -2.81 1.31
CA MET A 292 4.68 -2.19 -0.02
C MET A 292 6.11 -1.82 -0.40
N VAL A 293 6.53 -2.19 -1.61
CA VAL A 293 7.76 -1.71 -2.25
C VAL A 293 7.39 -0.67 -3.29
N VAL A 294 8.04 0.48 -3.24
CA VAL A 294 7.77 1.65 -4.10
C VAL A 294 9.08 2.33 -4.48
N ASP A 295 9.14 2.97 -5.65
CA ASP A 295 10.38 3.59 -6.14
C ASP A 295 10.90 4.68 -5.19
N GLU A 296 10.03 5.60 -4.78
CA GLU A 296 10.31 6.60 -3.75
C GLU A 296 9.26 6.53 -2.66
N LYS A 297 9.64 6.82 -1.41
CA LYS A 297 8.68 6.87 -0.31
C LYS A 297 7.55 7.84 -0.63
N LEU A 298 6.32 7.38 -0.51
CA LEU A 298 5.12 8.16 -0.83
C LEU A 298 4.88 9.32 0.15
N GLU A 299 5.45 9.20 1.35
CA GLU A 299 5.32 10.23 2.36
C GLU A 299 6.25 11.40 2.09
N SER A 300 5.71 12.57 1.91
CA SER A 300 6.46 13.81 1.73
C SER A 300 6.16 14.83 2.81
N LEU A 301 7.20 15.39 3.42
CA LEU A 301 7.14 16.55 4.30
C LEU A 301 7.65 17.77 3.52
N ARG A 302 6.72 18.59 3.04
CA ARG A 302 7.01 19.70 2.11
C ARG A 302 6.23 20.97 2.43
N GLU A 303 6.56 22.06 1.78
CA GLU A 303 5.73 23.26 1.74
C GLU A 303 4.46 22.99 0.90
N ALA A 304 3.35 23.55 1.37
CA ALA A 304 2.05 23.40 0.70
C ALA A 304 1.96 24.30 -0.55
N GLY A 305 1.21 23.84 -1.53
CA GLY A 305 0.85 24.56 -2.75
C GLY A 305 -0.65 24.75 -2.90
N SER A 306 -1.07 25.36 -4.01
CA SER A 306 -2.49 25.66 -4.30
C SER A 306 -3.40 24.45 -4.25
N ASP A 307 -2.88 23.28 -4.66
CA ASP A 307 -3.65 22.05 -4.75
C ASP A 307 -3.93 21.43 -3.35
N ASP A 308 -3.15 21.83 -2.35
CA ASP A 308 -3.27 21.32 -0.97
C ASP A 308 -4.37 22.02 -0.14
N VAL A 309 -4.91 23.14 -0.62
CA VAL A 309 -5.89 23.95 0.12
C VAL A 309 -7.07 23.12 0.61
N ALA A 310 -7.63 22.28 -0.26
CA ALA A 310 -8.78 21.44 0.09
C ALA A 310 -8.41 20.41 1.17
N GLY A 311 -7.24 19.77 1.06
CA GLY A 311 -6.73 18.81 2.02
C GLY A 311 -6.44 19.43 3.38
N VAL A 312 -5.79 20.61 3.40
CA VAL A 312 -5.55 21.36 4.64
C VAL A 312 -6.85 21.72 5.34
N ILE A 313 -7.85 22.25 4.59
CA ILE A 313 -9.17 22.57 5.16
C ILE A 313 -9.84 21.34 5.74
N ALA A 314 -9.86 20.23 5.01
CA ALA A 314 -10.47 18.99 5.48
C ALA A 314 -9.81 18.46 6.76
N LEU A 315 -8.47 18.58 6.87
CA LEU A 315 -7.70 18.17 8.03
C LEU A 315 -8.00 19.03 9.27
N ILE A 316 -8.09 20.37 9.13
CA ILE A 316 -8.23 21.28 10.27
C ILE A 316 -9.68 21.46 10.72
N GLU A 317 -10.67 21.28 9.85
CA GLU A 317 -12.09 21.53 10.11
C GLU A 317 -12.63 20.83 11.38
N PRO A 318 -12.33 19.55 11.67
CA PRO A 318 -12.77 18.90 12.89
C PRO A 318 -12.25 19.60 14.17
N PHE A 319 -11.01 20.08 14.15
CA PHE A 319 -10.34 20.75 15.26
C PHE A 319 -10.81 22.23 15.43
N GLU A 320 -11.32 22.84 14.36
CA GLU A 320 -12.00 24.13 14.43
C GLU A 320 -13.40 23.99 15.04
N ARG A 321 -14.13 22.93 14.70
CA ARG A 321 -15.47 22.64 15.26
C ARG A 321 -15.43 22.36 16.76
N ASP A 322 -14.40 21.65 17.24
CA ASP A 322 -14.26 21.34 18.68
C ASP A 322 -13.60 22.47 19.47
N GLY A 323 -13.23 23.56 18.80
CA GLY A 323 -12.59 24.74 19.39
C GLY A 323 -11.10 24.56 19.74
N THR A 324 -10.46 23.50 19.33
CA THR A 324 -9.00 23.32 19.49
C THR A 324 -8.24 24.34 18.63
N LEU A 325 -8.64 24.49 17.38
CA LEU A 325 -8.12 25.53 16.49
C LEU A 325 -9.04 26.74 16.39
N VAL A 326 -8.47 27.87 16.00
CA VAL A 326 -9.24 29.06 15.63
C VAL A 326 -9.77 28.85 14.21
N LYS A 327 -11.05 29.15 14.01
CA LYS A 327 -11.67 29.07 12.69
C LYS A 327 -10.98 30.04 11.72
N ARG A 328 -10.65 29.52 10.54
CA ARG A 328 -10.06 30.29 9.43
C ARG A 328 -11.01 30.31 8.25
N ASP A 329 -11.02 31.41 7.52
CA ASP A 329 -11.76 31.45 6.27
C ASP A 329 -10.95 30.70 5.18
N ARG A 330 -11.67 30.04 4.26
CA ARG A 330 -11.08 29.40 3.10
C ARG A 330 -10.17 30.35 2.33
N THR A 331 -10.62 31.58 2.11
CA THR A 331 -9.86 32.62 1.41
C THR A 331 -8.55 32.99 2.12
N GLU A 332 -8.51 32.92 3.46
CA GLU A 332 -7.27 33.14 4.22
C GLU A 332 -6.29 31.99 3.98
N ILE A 333 -6.78 30.74 4.00
CA ILE A 333 -5.95 29.57 3.75
C ILE A 333 -5.40 29.58 2.31
N GLU A 334 -6.25 29.87 1.31
CA GLU A 334 -5.83 30.00 -0.08
C GLU A 334 -4.75 31.06 -0.28
N ARG A 335 -4.89 32.21 0.36
CA ARG A 335 -3.91 33.31 0.27
C ARG A 335 -2.58 32.94 0.94
N ASP A 336 -2.65 32.25 2.08
CA ASP A 336 -1.51 32.01 2.95
C ASP A 336 -0.95 30.58 2.79
N ILE A 337 -1.37 29.83 1.77
CA ILE A 337 -1.07 28.40 1.62
C ILE A 337 0.44 28.11 1.57
N GLU A 338 1.24 28.96 0.97
CA GLU A 338 2.71 28.84 0.90
C GLU A 338 3.39 28.95 2.28
N LEU A 339 2.68 29.47 3.29
CA LEU A 339 3.17 29.50 4.66
C LEU A 339 2.97 28.16 5.37
N TYR A 340 2.16 27.27 4.81
CA TYR A 340 1.93 25.94 5.39
C TYR A 340 3.04 24.97 5.04
N THR A 341 3.34 24.10 5.98
CA THR A 341 4.10 22.86 5.80
C THR A 341 3.13 21.72 5.97
N VAL A 342 3.16 20.74 5.08
CA VAL A 342 2.27 19.57 5.11
C VAL A 342 3.05 18.28 5.15
N ILE A 343 2.50 17.28 5.80
CA ILE A 343 2.84 15.87 5.56
C ILE A 343 1.74 15.32 4.68
N GLU A 344 2.16 14.88 3.52
CA GLU A 344 1.29 14.26 2.53
C GLU A 344 1.75 12.82 2.33
N HIS A 345 0.80 11.91 2.17
CA HIS A 345 1.05 10.55 1.75
C HIS A 345 -0.01 10.20 0.70
N ASP A 346 0.46 9.86 -0.50
CA ASP A 346 -0.39 9.44 -1.62
C ASP A 346 -1.54 10.41 -1.94
N GLY A 347 -1.22 11.72 -2.01
CA GLY A 347 -2.19 12.78 -2.29
C GLY A 347 -3.11 13.15 -1.11
N VAL A 348 -2.97 12.51 0.05
CA VAL A 348 -3.75 12.80 1.25
C VAL A 348 -2.91 13.52 2.28
N ILE A 349 -3.39 14.67 2.78
CA ILE A 349 -2.70 15.46 3.82
C ILE A 349 -3.08 14.93 5.20
N PHE A 350 -2.08 14.43 5.94
CA PHE A 350 -2.21 13.88 7.29
C PHE A 350 -1.73 14.81 8.38
N GLY A 351 -0.91 15.79 8.04
CA GLY A 351 -0.42 16.76 8.99
C GLY A 351 -0.17 18.12 8.36
N CYS A 352 -0.34 19.19 9.11
CA CYS A 352 0.01 20.53 8.66
C CYS A 352 0.40 21.44 9.83
N ALA A 353 1.16 22.51 9.50
CA ALA A 353 1.34 23.70 10.33
C ALA A 353 1.64 24.91 9.45
N ALA A 354 1.16 26.08 9.85
CA ALA A 354 1.48 27.35 9.21
C ALA A 354 2.58 28.10 9.97
N LEU A 355 3.45 28.80 9.26
CA LEU A 355 4.50 29.66 9.82
C LEU A 355 4.29 31.11 9.36
N TYR A 356 3.80 31.97 10.25
CA TYR A 356 3.57 33.40 9.99
C TYR A 356 4.76 34.22 10.47
N PRO A 357 5.62 34.75 9.59
CA PRO A 357 6.81 35.50 9.99
C PRO A 357 6.49 36.94 10.41
N TYR A 358 7.13 37.41 11.47
CA TYR A 358 7.20 38.76 11.96
C TYR A 358 8.66 39.22 11.88
N VAL A 359 9.07 39.65 10.70
CA VAL A 359 10.48 39.84 10.36
C VAL A 359 11.13 40.95 11.22
N GLU A 360 10.43 42.06 11.47
CA GLU A 360 10.92 43.16 12.31
C GLU A 360 11.18 42.69 13.76
N ALA A 361 10.33 41.80 14.30
CA ALA A 361 10.50 41.25 15.62
C ALA A 361 11.41 39.97 15.65
N ARG A 362 11.96 39.58 14.50
CA ARG A 362 12.80 38.39 14.30
C ARG A 362 12.17 37.11 14.88
N THR A 363 10.86 36.98 14.79
CA THR A 363 10.10 35.82 15.29
C THR A 363 9.03 35.38 14.30
N ALA A 364 8.45 34.18 14.49
CA ALA A 364 7.28 33.74 13.73
C ALA A 364 6.27 33.04 14.63
N GLU A 365 4.99 33.12 14.28
CA GLU A 365 3.94 32.29 14.85
C GLU A 365 3.86 30.96 14.10
N MET A 366 4.00 29.86 14.82
CA MET A 366 3.57 28.56 14.31
C MET A 366 2.11 28.35 14.72
N ALA A 367 1.25 28.24 13.74
CA ALA A 367 -0.19 28.09 13.93
C ALA A 367 -0.72 26.84 13.22
N ALA A 368 -1.95 26.43 13.53
CA ALA A 368 -2.64 25.30 12.90
C ALA A 368 -1.88 23.99 12.91
N LEU A 369 -0.98 23.76 13.88
CA LEU A 369 -0.31 22.44 13.99
C LEU A 369 -1.36 21.38 14.26
N THR A 370 -1.52 20.49 13.30
CA THR A 370 -2.54 19.43 13.31
C THR A 370 -1.96 18.18 12.69
N VAL A 371 -2.27 17.04 13.31
CA VAL A 371 -1.99 15.70 12.76
C VAL A 371 -3.30 14.92 12.81
N SER A 372 -3.62 14.20 11.74
CA SER A 372 -4.81 13.38 11.65
C SER A 372 -4.88 12.38 12.80
N PRO A 373 -6.04 12.22 13.47
CA PRO A 373 -6.21 11.24 14.53
C PRO A 373 -5.85 9.80 14.12
N ALA A 374 -5.95 9.49 12.84
CA ALA A 374 -5.66 8.17 12.30
C ALA A 374 -4.17 7.78 12.41
N VAL A 375 -3.26 8.79 12.40
CA VAL A 375 -1.80 8.59 12.42
C VAL A 375 -1.12 9.26 13.63
N GLN A 376 -1.88 9.74 14.61
CA GLN A 376 -1.32 10.34 15.82
C GLN A 376 -0.51 9.31 16.62
N GLY A 377 0.65 9.77 17.14
CA GLY A 377 1.53 8.93 17.95
C GLY A 377 2.77 8.43 17.21
N GLN A 378 2.84 8.55 15.89
CA GLN A 378 3.95 8.12 15.04
C GLN A 378 5.10 9.16 14.94
N GLY A 379 4.99 10.31 15.58
CA GLY A 379 6.04 11.33 15.62
C GLY A 379 5.88 12.47 14.60
N ASP A 380 4.84 12.48 13.80
CA ASP A 380 4.64 13.48 12.73
C ASP A 380 4.55 14.92 13.21
N GLY A 381 3.95 15.14 14.39
CA GLY A 381 3.96 16.45 15.02
C GLY A 381 5.38 16.98 15.29
N ASP A 382 6.31 16.11 15.65
CA ASP A 382 7.73 16.46 15.86
C ASP A 382 8.43 16.75 14.54
N ARG A 383 8.13 16.00 13.51
CA ARG A 383 8.69 16.18 12.15
C ARG A 383 8.25 17.51 11.56
N ILE A 384 6.96 17.85 11.66
CA ILE A 384 6.42 19.16 11.23
C ILE A 384 7.09 20.29 12.03
N LEU A 385 7.13 20.18 13.36
CA LEU A 385 7.79 21.18 14.20
C LEU A 385 9.23 21.40 13.79
N LYS A 386 10.01 20.35 13.61
CA LYS A 386 11.41 20.42 13.18
C LYS A 386 11.56 21.11 11.80
N ARG A 387 10.67 20.81 10.85
CA ARG A 387 10.66 21.45 9.54
C ARG A 387 10.33 22.94 9.64
N VAL A 388 9.33 23.30 10.45
CA VAL A 388 8.95 24.70 10.70
C VAL A 388 10.11 25.48 11.36
N GLU A 389 10.82 24.87 12.33
CA GLU A 389 12.01 25.46 12.93
C GLU A 389 13.13 25.69 11.90
N GLN A 390 13.36 24.75 10.99
CA GLN A 390 14.33 24.90 9.90
C GLN A 390 13.95 26.04 8.96
N ARG A 391 12.67 26.16 8.58
CA ARG A 391 12.17 27.27 7.76
C ARG A 391 12.37 28.62 8.45
N ALA A 392 12.02 28.71 9.73
CA ALA A 392 12.20 29.93 10.51
C ALA A 392 13.69 30.35 10.60
N LYS A 393 14.58 29.39 10.82
CA LYS A 393 16.05 29.63 10.80
C LYS A 393 16.54 30.10 9.44
N ALA A 394 16.07 29.49 8.35
CA ALA A 394 16.42 29.90 6.99
C ALA A 394 15.96 31.33 6.66
N MET A 395 14.87 31.80 7.27
CA MET A 395 14.40 33.19 7.20
C MET A 395 15.20 34.16 8.13
N GLY A 396 16.18 33.66 8.89
CA GLY A 396 16.98 34.50 9.82
C GLY A 396 16.22 34.87 11.10
N LEU A 397 15.14 34.17 11.44
CA LEU A 397 14.37 34.41 12.65
C LEU A 397 15.05 33.78 13.87
N SER A 398 14.95 34.42 15.02
CA SER A 398 15.62 34.00 16.26
C SER A 398 14.75 33.17 17.17
N SER A 399 13.44 33.17 16.95
CA SER A 399 12.48 32.44 17.77
C SER A 399 11.22 32.11 16.99
N ILE A 400 10.50 31.12 17.49
CA ILE A 400 9.10 30.83 17.09
C ILE A 400 8.22 30.86 18.33
N PHE A 401 6.96 31.21 18.14
CA PHE A 401 5.97 31.16 19.22
C PHE A 401 4.68 30.46 18.76
N VAL A 402 3.92 29.98 19.71
CA VAL A 402 2.62 29.33 19.51
C VAL A 402 1.60 29.89 20.48
N LEU A 403 0.36 29.90 20.07
CA LEU A 403 -0.80 30.20 20.93
C LEU A 403 -1.63 28.92 21.10
N THR A 404 -1.73 28.42 22.32
CA THR A 404 -2.46 27.20 22.62
C THR A 404 -3.38 27.31 23.83
N THR A 405 -4.50 26.58 23.81
CA THR A 405 -5.41 26.45 24.95
C THR A 405 -5.36 25.07 25.59
N ARG A 406 -4.90 24.04 24.86
CA ARG A 406 -4.98 22.63 25.29
C ARG A 406 -3.65 21.88 25.28
N THR A 407 -2.71 22.23 24.39
CA THR A 407 -1.52 21.40 24.10
C THR A 407 -0.23 21.95 24.72
N MET A 408 -0.31 22.80 25.77
CA MET A 408 0.85 23.44 26.39
C MET A 408 1.97 22.44 26.75
N HIS A 409 1.64 21.34 27.42
CA HIS A 409 2.62 20.36 27.86
C HIS A 409 3.39 19.68 26.69
N TRP A 410 2.72 19.53 25.55
CA TRP A 410 3.37 18.99 24.35
C TRP A 410 4.49 19.91 23.87
N PHE A 411 4.25 21.22 23.84
CA PHE A 411 5.23 22.23 23.45
C PHE A 411 6.36 22.40 24.48
N ILE A 412 6.02 22.39 25.77
CA ILE A 412 7.03 22.50 26.85
C ILE A 412 8.06 21.36 26.75
N LYS A 413 7.60 20.12 26.54
CA LYS A 413 8.50 18.96 26.32
C LYS A 413 9.47 19.14 25.12
N ARG A 414 9.16 20.07 24.20
CA ARG A 414 9.93 20.36 22.99
C ARG A 414 10.71 21.66 23.07
N GLY A 415 10.89 22.18 24.26
CA GLY A 415 11.76 23.32 24.55
C GLY A 415 11.10 24.68 24.43
N PHE A 416 9.76 24.73 24.39
CA PHE A 416 9.03 26.00 24.50
C PHE A 416 8.90 26.40 25.97
N ALA A 417 9.00 27.72 26.22
CA ALA A 417 8.76 28.32 27.51
C ALA A 417 7.55 29.25 27.46
N GLN A 418 6.74 29.22 28.50
CA GLN A 418 5.58 30.13 28.61
C GLN A 418 6.05 31.56 28.85
N VAL A 419 5.42 32.49 28.17
CA VAL A 419 5.67 33.93 28.31
C VAL A 419 4.34 34.68 28.43
N ASP A 420 4.41 35.94 28.90
CA ASP A 420 3.25 36.83 28.96
C ASP A 420 2.81 37.22 27.53
N PRO A 421 1.51 37.40 27.25
CA PRO A 421 1.00 37.90 25.98
C PRO A 421 1.63 39.25 25.54
N GLU A 422 2.14 40.05 26.46
CA GLU A 422 2.87 41.28 26.16
C GLU A 422 4.15 41.05 25.34
N TRP A 423 4.70 39.82 25.36
CA TRP A 423 5.86 39.44 24.55
C TRP A 423 5.55 39.37 23.04
N LEU A 424 4.29 39.25 22.65
CA LEU A 424 3.91 39.11 21.25
C LEU A 424 4.31 40.38 20.43
N PRO A 425 4.67 40.20 19.13
CA PRO A 425 4.82 41.31 18.20
C PRO A 425 3.58 42.22 18.19
N GLU A 426 3.77 43.54 18.08
CA GLU A 426 2.67 44.53 18.14
C GLU A 426 1.52 44.20 17.17
N GLU A 427 1.84 43.78 15.93
CA GLU A 427 0.85 43.40 14.94
C GLU A 427 0.00 42.19 15.42
N ARG A 428 0.65 41.22 16.08
CA ARG A 428 -0.02 40.03 16.59
C ARG A 428 -0.81 40.32 17.87
N LYS A 429 -0.28 41.17 18.72
CA LYS A 429 -0.92 41.62 19.96
C LYS A 429 -2.26 42.29 19.68
N ARG A 430 -2.36 43.12 18.66
CA ARG A 430 -3.62 43.73 18.24
C ARG A 430 -4.70 42.74 17.83
N LYS A 431 -4.30 41.58 17.35
CA LYS A 431 -5.18 40.47 16.93
C LYS A 431 -5.35 39.38 18.01
N TYR A 432 -4.78 39.60 19.20
CA TYR A 432 -4.86 38.63 20.29
C TYR A 432 -6.29 38.57 20.84
N ASN A 433 -6.86 37.34 20.88
CA ASN A 433 -8.20 37.13 21.41
C ASN A 433 -8.14 36.94 22.93
N TRP A 434 -8.44 38.03 23.67
CA TRP A 434 -8.43 38.05 25.13
C TRP A 434 -9.50 37.15 25.78
N ASP A 435 -10.62 36.92 25.10
CA ASP A 435 -11.69 36.04 25.59
C ASP A 435 -11.27 34.57 25.55
N ARG A 436 -10.50 34.18 24.51
CA ARG A 436 -10.00 32.81 24.38
C ARG A 436 -8.89 32.48 25.36
N ARG A 437 -8.15 33.46 25.86
CA ARG A 437 -7.07 33.32 26.86
C ARG A 437 -6.01 32.28 26.45
N SER A 438 -5.65 32.23 25.18
CA SER A 438 -4.60 31.31 24.70
C SER A 438 -3.28 31.61 25.40
N GLN A 439 -2.59 30.58 25.87
CA GLN A 439 -1.26 30.71 26.44
C GLN A 439 -0.25 30.92 25.31
N VAL A 440 0.70 31.82 25.55
CA VAL A 440 1.79 32.11 24.62
C VAL A 440 3.03 31.32 25.06
N LEU A 441 3.57 30.52 24.16
CA LEU A 441 4.82 29.80 24.41
C LEU A 441 5.82 30.14 23.31
N VAL A 442 7.08 30.32 23.70
CA VAL A 442 8.18 30.73 22.81
C VAL A 442 9.30 29.74 22.88
N LYS A 443 9.89 29.44 21.72
CA LYS A 443 11.12 28.67 21.61
C LYS A 443 12.19 29.48 20.89
N LYS A 444 13.38 29.60 21.49
CA LYS A 444 14.57 30.17 20.82
C LYS A 444 15.14 29.16 19.84
N LEU A 445 15.59 29.61 18.70
CA LEU A 445 16.08 28.78 17.61
C LEU A 445 17.60 28.64 17.56
N PHE A 446 18.32 29.52 18.29
CA PHE A 446 19.78 29.55 18.41
C PHE A 446 20.20 29.65 19.89
#